data_e294c094c9b7a3b254abe5c041001f89
#
_entry.id   e294c094c9b7a3b254abe5c041001f89
#
_cell.length_a   1.000
_cell.length_b   1.000
_cell.length_c   1.000
_cell.angle_alpha   90.00
_cell.angle_beta   90.00
_cell.angle_gamma   90.00
#
_symmetry.space_group_name_H-M   'P 1'
#
loop_
_entity.id
_entity.type
_entity.pdbx_description
1 polymer ?
#
loop_
_entity_poly.entity_id
_entity_poly.type
_entity_poly.pdbx_seq_one_letter_code
_entity_poly.pdbx_strand_id
1 'polypeptide(L)'
;LITWAVFAALFFSPKLKAAAKPNIIVIMADDLGYGDVGCYGAKPKNLKTPHIDKLAKGGVRFTSGYCSASTCTPTRFSFLTGKYAFRQEGTGIAPPNGPAVIKPGPETLPSLLKKAGYKTAVIGKWHLGLGGPDGPDWNGELKPGPREIGFDYNYLLPTTNDRVPQVYVENHRVKNLDPKDPLWVGRMKPSPDHPTGITHRHTLKMDWSHGHNSTIHNLSLIHISEPTRPLH
;
A
#
# COMPACT_ATOMS: atom_id res chain seq x y z
N LEU A 1 -63.85 -5.36 -28.55
CA LEU A 1 -63.57 -5.66 -27.09
C LEU A 1 -62.20 -6.32 -26.82
N ILE A 2 -61.33 -6.45 -27.85
CA ILE A 2 -59.99 -7.14 -27.69
C ILE A 2 -58.79 -6.16 -27.67
N THR A 3 -59.01 -4.88 -27.98
CA THR A 3 -57.96 -3.90 -28.16
C THR A 3 -57.49 -3.17 -26.88
N TRP A 4 -58.15 -3.35 -25.74
CA TRP A 4 -57.79 -2.69 -24.46
C TRP A 4 -56.97 -3.52 -23.49
N ALA A 5 -56.87 -4.83 -23.73
CA ALA A 5 -56.11 -5.72 -22.85
C ALA A 5 -54.57 -5.74 -23.10
N VAL A 6 -54.15 -5.29 -24.30
CA VAL A 6 -52.72 -5.27 -24.66
C VAL A 6 -51.98 -4.03 -24.15
N PHE A 7 -52.71 -2.93 -23.87
CA PHE A 7 -52.08 -1.72 -23.41
C PHE A 7 -51.84 -1.65 -21.89
N ALA A 8 -52.50 -2.49 -21.10
CA ALA A 8 -52.31 -2.55 -19.65
C ALA A 8 -51.07 -3.41 -19.22
N ALA A 9 -50.59 -4.29 -20.09
CA ALA A 9 -49.45 -5.16 -19.76
C ALA A 9 -48.06 -4.49 -19.87
N LEU A 10 -48.01 -3.29 -20.50
CA LEU A 10 -46.73 -2.58 -20.73
C LEU A 10 -46.29 -1.68 -19.57
N PHE A 11 -47.09 -1.52 -18.55
CA PHE A 11 -46.78 -0.64 -17.39
C PHE A 11 -46.32 -1.37 -16.12
N PHE A 12 -46.34 -2.71 -16.12
CA PHE A 12 -45.78 -3.51 -15.04
C PHE A 12 -44.40 -4.10 -15.43
N SER A 13 -43.48 -3.23 -15.79
CA SER A 13 -42.09 -3.65 -15.70
C SER A 13 -41.72 -3.79 -14.23
N PRO A 14 -41.42 -4.98 -13.73
CA PRO A 14 -40.90 -5.11 -12.37
C PRO A 14 -39.65 -4.23 -12.31
N LYS A 15 -39.63 -3.25 -11.43
CA LYS A 15 -38.41 -2.49 -11.12
C LYS A 15 -37.37 -3.53 -10.73
N LEU A 16 -36.51 -3.92 -11.65
CA LEU A 16 -35.33 -4.73 -11.34
C LEU A 16 -34.60 -4.00 -10.21
N LYS A 17 -34.67 -4.55 -9.02
CA LYS A 17 -33.95 -4.04 -7.88
C LYS A 17 -32.47 -4.12 -8.27
N ALA A 18 -31.83 -2.98 -8.44
CA ALA A 18 -30.40 -2.96 -8.74
C ALA A 18 -29.71 -3.87 -7.72
N ALA A 19 -28.95 -4.85 -8.19
CA ALA A 19 -28.22 -5.74 -7.33
C ALA A 19 -27.31 -4.90 -6.42
N ALA A 20 -27.26 -5.23 -5.13
CA ALA A 20 -26.38 -4.55 -4.20
C ALA A 20 -24.94 -4.66 -4.69
N LYS A 21 -24.22 -3.53 -4.70
CA LYS A 21 -22.82 -3.52 -5.12
C LYS A 21 -22.01 -4.44 -4.19
N PRO A 22 -21.22 -5.39 -4.72
CA PRO A 22 -20.39 -6.26 -3.89
C PRO A 22 -19.28 -5.47 -3.21
N ASN A 23 -18.87 -5.89 -2.02
CA ASN A 23 -17.61 -5.43 -1.44
C ASN A 23 -16.43 -5.97 -2.25
N ILE A 24 -15.41 -5.15 -2.43
CA ILE A 24 -14.20 -5.49 -3.20
C ILE A 24 -13.02 -5.44 -2.25
N ILE A 25 -12.35 -6.57 -2.06
CA ILE A 25 -11.12 -6.69 -1.27
C ILE A 25 -10.00 -7.14 -2.19
N VAL A 26 -8.94 -6.35 -2.29
CA VAL A 26 -7.73 -6.70 -3.02
C VAL A 26 -6.61 -6.94 -2.02
N ILE A 27 -6.00 -8.12 -2.08
CA ILE A 27 -4.85 -8.49 -1.24
C ILE A 27 -3.65 -8.66 -2.16
N MET A 28 -2.69 -7.73 -2.06
CA MET A 28 -1.43 -7.79 -2.80
C MET A 28 -0.34 -8.31 -1.87
N ALA A 29 0.07 -9.54 -2.10
CA ALA A 29 1.20 -10.12 -1.39
C ALA A 29 2.51 -9.50 -1.90
N ASP A 30 3.48 -9.32 -0.99
CA ASP A 30 4.79 -8.72 -1.28
C ASP A 30 5.85 -9.81 -1.26
N ASP A 31 6.54 -9.96 -2.38
CA ASP A 31 7.58 -10.99 -2.60
C ASP A 31 7.10 -12.45 -2.39
N LEU A 32 5.81 -12.72 -2.60
CA LEU A 32 5.26 -14.07 -2.58
C LEU A 32 5.44 -14.71 -3.96
N GLY A 33 6.25 -15.75 -4.03
CA GLY A 33 6.50 -16.49 -5.26
C GLY A 33 5.35 -17.42 -5.65
N TYR A 34 5.19 -17.65 -6.94
CA TYR A 34 4.25 -18.63 -7.48
C TYR A 34 4.47 -20.03 -6.86
N GLY A 35 5.75 -20.43 -6.69
CA GLY A 35 6.13 -21.69 -6.09
C GLY A 35 5.87 -21.81 -4.58
N ASP A 36 5.46 -20.74 -3.91
CA ASP A 36 5.20 -20.72 -2.47
C ASP A 36 3.73 -20.97 -2.11
N VAL A 37 2.86 -21.05 -3.12
CA VAL A 37 1.41 -21.18 -2.93
C VAL A 37 0.93 -22.58 -3.30
N GLY A 38 0.22 -23.24 -2.37
CA GLY A 38 -0.21 -24.64 -2.52
C GLY A 38 -1.04 -24.89 -3.76
N CYS A 39 -2.03 -24.04 -4.06
CA CYS A 39 -2.89 -24.20 -5.24
C CYS A 39 -2.15 -24.05 -6.58
N TYR A 40 -0.91 -23.57 -6.58
CA TYR A 40 -0.01 -23.52 -7.74
C TYR A 40 1.04 -24.62 -7.74
N GLY A 41 0.94 -25.59 -6.83
CA GLY A 41 1.81 -26.76 -6.79
C GLY A 41 3.02 -26.61 -5.87
N ALA A 42 3.03 -25.63 -4.98
CA ALA A 42 4.04 -25.53 -3.94
C ALA A 42 4.13 -26.84 -3.13
N LYS A 43 5.35 -27.27 -2.84
CA LYS A 43 5.64 -28.48 -2.03
C LYS A 43 6.53 -28.14 -0.83
N PRO A 44 6.30 -27.07 -0.09
CA PRO A 44 7.15 -26.73 1.03
C PRO A 44 6.85 -27.66 2.20
N LYS A 45 7.89 -28.24 2.80
CA LYS A 45 7.73 -29.10 4.00
C LYS A 45 7.11 -28.34 5.17
N ASN A 46 7.40 -27.04 5.28
CA ASN A 46 7.04 -26.22 6.45
C ASN A 46 6.11 -25.03 6.14
N LEU A 47 5.80 -24.79 4.86
CA LEU A 47 4.91 -23.69 4.45
C LEU A 47 3.62 -24.25 3.85
N LYS A 48 2.49 -23.87 4.40
CA LYS A 48 1.17 -24.25 3.91
C LYS A 48 0.33 -22.98 3.71
N THR A 49 -0.45 -22.94 2.65
CA THR A 49 -1.32 -21.78 2.30
C THR A 49 -2.80 -22.18 2.27
N PRO A 50 -3.35 -22.79 3.34
CA PRO A 50 -4.68 -23.40 3.30
C PRO A 50 -5.80 -22.40 3.01
N HIS A 51 -5.66 -21.14 3.44
CA HIS A 51 -6.68 -20.12 3.21
C HIS A 51 -6.65 -19.60 1.77
N ILE A 52 -5.46 -19.43 1.17
CA ILE A 52 -5.32 -19.07 -0.24
C ILE A 52 -5.81 -20.22 -1.12
N ASP A 53 -5.46 -21.45 -0.79
CA ASP A 53 -5.90 -22.66 -1.49
C ASP A 53 -7.42 -22.82 -1.44
N LYS A 54 -8.04 -22.47 -0.31
CA LYS A 54 -9.50 -22.46 -0.17
C LYS A 54 -10.16 -21.41 -1.06
N LEU A 55 -9.59 -20.18 -1.14
CA LEU A 55 -10.06 -19.15 -2.06
C LEU A 55 -9.96 -19.62 -3.49
N ALA A 56 -8.84 -20.19 -3.90
CA ALA A 56 -8.64 -20.72 -5.24
C ALA A 56 -9.63 -21.83 -5.60
N LYS A 57 -9.96 -22.69 -4.65
CA LYS A 57 -10.95 -23.77 -4.83
C LYS A 57 -12.37 -23.24 -4.97
N GLY A 58 -12.71 -22.15 -4.28
CA GLY A 58 -14.07 -21.56 -4.27
C GLY A 58 -14.28 -20.46 -5.31
N GLY A 59 -13.23 -20.04 -6.02
CA GLY A 59 -13.25 -18.93 -6.94
C GLY A 59 -12.60 -19.25 -8.27
N VAL A 60 -12.02 -18.22 -8.90
CA VAL A 60 -11.29 -18.33 -10.17
C VAL A 60 -9.80 -18.28 -9.91
N ARG A 61 -9.07 -19.27 -10.38
CA ARG A 61 -7.61 -19.33 -10.31
C ARG A 61 -7.02 -18.98 -11.69
N PHE A 62 -6.23 -17.93 -11.75
CA PHE A 62 -5.50 -17.54 -12.95
C PHE A 62 -4.20 -18.34 -13.05
N THR A 63 -3.98 -19.01 -14.17
CA THR A 63 -2.78 -19.79 -14.45
C THR A 63 -1.67 -18.98 -15.10
N SER A 64 -2.01 -17.80 -15.63
CA SER A 64 -1.09 -16.90 -16.33
C SER A 64 -1.32 -15.44 -15.90
N GLY A 65 -1.31 -15.19 -14.60
CA GLY A 65 -1.37 -13.84 -14.01
C GLY A 65 0.05 -13.33 -13.72
N TYR A 66 0.40 -12.17 -14.25
CA TYR A 66 1.72 -11.58 -14.09
C TYR A 66 1.65 -10.18 -13.50
N CYS A 67 2.62 -9.85 -12.64
CA CYS A 67 2.86 -8.47 -12.25
C CYS A 67 3.38 -7.67 -13.46
N SER A 68 3.04 -6.40 -13.53
CA SER A 68 3.49 -5.51 -14.61
C SER A 68 4.98 -5.17 -14.52
N ALA A 69 5.60 -5.40 -13.38
CA ALA A 69 7.03 -5.25 -13.13
C ALA A 69 7.48 -6.18 -12.00
N SER A 70 8.77 -6.47 -11.93
CA SER A 70 9.37 -7.37 -10.93
C SER A 70 9.64 -6.72 -9.57
N THR A 71 9.32 -5.43 -9.39
CA THR A 71 9.61 -4.67 -8.18
C THR A 71 8.39 -3.92 -7.65
N CYS A 72 8.48 -3.48 -6.40
CA CYS A 72 7.38 -2.95 -5.60
C CYS A 72 6.70 -1.72 -6.22
N THR A 73 7.40 -0.59 -6.32
CA THR A 73 6.83 0.70 -6.77
C THR A 73 6.22 0.61 -8.17
N PRO A 74 6.91 0.07 -9.20
CA PRO A 74 6.34 0.01 -10.54
C PRO A 74 5.08 -0.84 -10.63
N THR A 75 5.03 -1.98 -9.94
CA THR A 75 3.84 -2.84 -9.90
C THR A 75 2.67 -2.15 -9.21
N ARG A 76 2.91 -1.52 -8.04
CA ARG A 76 1.90 -0.78 -7.29
C ARG A 76 1.36 0.41 -8.06
N PHE A 77 2.26 1.15 -8.73
CA PHE A 77 1.89 2.24 -9.64
C PHE A 77 0.95 1.74 -10.74
N SER A 78 1.35 0.69 -11.45
CA SER A 78 0.56 0.14 -12.54
C SER A 78 -0.80 -0.35 -12.08
N PHE A 79 -0.87 -1.03 -10.94
CA PHE A 79 -2.12 -1.51 -10.36
C PHE A 79 -3.10 -0.37 -10.05
N LEU A 80 -2.60 0.72 -9.45
CA LEU A 80 -3.47 1.84 -9.06
C LEU A 80 -3.85 2.77 -10.22
N THR A 81 -3.01 2.87 -11.24
CA THR A 81 -3.21 3.83 -12.35
C THR A 81 -3.70 3.20 -13.64
N GLY A 82 -3.65 1.87 -13.76
CA GLY A 82 -3.93 1.16 -15.01
C GLY A 82 -2.91 1.42 -16.12
N LYS A 83 -1.74 1.99 -15.79
CA LYS A 83 -0.67 2.33 -16.74
C LYS A 83 0.61 1.57 -16.42
N TYR A 84 1.33 1.14 -17.44
CA TYR A 84 2.67 0.60 -17.22
C TYR A 84 3.61 1.67 -16.66
N ALA A 85 4.37 1.31 -15.64
CA ALA A 85 5.27 2.21 -14.95
C ALA A 85 6.34 2.82 -15.89
N PHE A 86 6.87 2.05 -16.83
CA PHE A 86 7.87 2.52 -17.80
C PHE A 86 7.38 3.66 -18.72
N ARG A 87 6.08 3.96 -18.72
CA ARG A 87 5.50 5.07 -19.48
C ARG A 87 5.57 6.41 -18.74
N GLN A 88 6.02 6.41 -17.50
CA GLN A 88 6.17 7.60 -16.68
C GLN A 88 7.53 7.62 -16.02
N GLU A 89 8.26 8.72 -16.14
CA GLU A 89 9.50 8.91 -15.41
C GLU A 89 9.28 8.92 -13.89
N GLY A 90 10.31 8.55 -13.13
CA GLY A 90 10.27 8.54 -11.68
C GLY A 90 9.47 7.38 -11.06
N THR A 91 9.07 6.38 -11.85
CA THR A 91 8.32 5.21 -11.38
C THR A 91 9.21 4.00 -11.08
N GLY A 92 10.52 4.17 -10.99
CA GLY A 92 11.44 3.20 -10.41
C GLY A 92 11.15 2.97 -8.92
N ILE A 93 12.00 2.21 -8.23
CA ILE A 93 11.84 1.98 -6.79
C ILE A 93 11.91 3.32 -6.05
N ALA A 94 10.80 3.70 -5.43
CA ALA A 94 10.71 4.95 -4.68
C ALA A 94 11.68 4.92 -3.48
N PRO A 95 12.50 5.96 -3.30
CA PRO A 95 13.32 6.06 -2.10
C PRO A 95 12.43 6.22 -0.85
N PRO A 96 12.91 5.82 0.32
CA PRO A 96 12.13 5.88 1.57
C PRO A 96 11.56 7.27 1.87
N ASN A 97 12.32 8.30 1.56
CA ASN A 97 11.97 9.72 1.78
C ASN A 97 11.61 10.43 0.45
N GLY A 98 11.09 9.68 -0.52
CA GLY A 98 10.77 10.21 -1.84
C GLY A 98 9.39 10.86 -1.92
N PRO A 99 9.25 11.82 -2.85
CA PRO A 99 7.96 12.46 -3.12
C PRO A 99 6.94 11.46 -3.68
N ALA A 100 5.65 11.83 -3.61
CA ALA A 100 4.58 11.04 -4.17
C ALA A 100 4.78 10.76 -5.66
N VAL A 101 4.81 9.48 -6.04
CA VAL A 101 4.99 9.01 -7.43
C VAL A 101 3.72 9.21 -8.24
N ILE A 102 2.56 8.93 -7.65
CA ILE A 102 1.27 9.16 -8.29
C ILE A 102 0.81 10.57 -7.94
N LYS A 103 0.73 11.42 -8.93
CA LYS A 103 0.28 12.81 -8.76
C LYS A 103 -1.25 12.87 -8.71
N PRO A 104 -1.84 13.81 -7.93
CA PRO A 104 -3.28 14.08 -7.99
C PRO A 104 -3.73 14.52 -9.39
N GLY A 105 -4.97 14.23 -9.72
CA GLY A 105 -5.61 14.66 -10.98
C GLY A 105 -5.94 13.52 -11.93
N PRO A 106 -4.97 12.71 -12.40
CA PRO A 106 -5.27 11.56 -13.23
C PRO A 106 -6.17 10.54 -12.52
N GLU A 107 -6.99 9.85 -13.31
CA GLU A 107 -7.87 8.81 -12.80
C GLU A 107 -7.08 7.60 -12.29
N THR A 108 -7.53 7.05 -11.18
CA THR A 108 -6.93 5.90 -10.50
C THR A 108 -8.01 4.89 -10.13
N LEU A 109 -7.64 3.67 -9.83
CA LEU A 109 -8.58 2.65 -9.37
C LEU A 109 -9.44 3.12 -8.18
N PRO A 110 -8.87 3.67 -7.08
CA PRO A 110 -9.70 4.17 -5.98
C PRO A 110 -10.58 5.34 -6.38
N SER A 111 -10.15 6.26 -7.25
CA SER A 111 -10.99 7.37 -7.70
C SER A 111 -12.17 6.90 -8.56
N LEU A 112 -11.98 5.89 -9.40
CA LEU A 112 -13.05 5.24 -10.18
C LEU A 112 -14.08 4.57 -9.25
N LEU A 113 -13.60 3.79 -8.28
CA LEU A 113 -14.47 3.13 -7.31
C LEU A 113 -15.25 4.14 -6.48
N LYS A 114 -14.61 5.23 -6.09
CA LYS A 114 -15.29 6.33 -5.37
C LYS A 114 -16.38 6.99 -6.20
N LYS A 115 -16.14 7.27 -7.50
CA LYS A 115 -17.17 7.74 -8.44
C LYS A 115 -18.33 6.76 -8.57
N ALA A 116 -18.03 5.46 -8.48
CA ALA A 116 -19.05 4.42 -8.45
C ALA A 116 -19.78 4.29 -7.10
N GLY A 117 -19.47 5.14 -6.11
CA GLY A 117 -20.12 5.19 -4.80
C GLY A 117 -19.57 4.21 -3.76
N TYR A 118 -18.36 3.66 -3.97
CA TYR A 118 -17.67 2.88 -2.96
C TYR A 118 -16.96 3.78 -1.95
N LYS A 119 -16.86 3.30 -0.71
CA LYS A 119 -15.85 3.78 0.24
C LYS A 119 -14.55 3.03 -0.01
N THR A 120 -13.45 3.75 -0.03
CA THR A 120 -12.15 3.22 -0.45
C THR A 120 -11.12 3.34 0.66
N ALA A 121 -10.35 2.29 0.88
CA ALA A 121 -9.29 2.28 1.87
C ALA A 121 -8.05 1.54 1.36
N VAL A 122 -6.87 1.95 1.83
CA VAL A 122 -5.62 1.23 1.62
C VAL A 122 -4.92 1.01 2.96
N ILE A 123 -4.49 -0.24 3.18
CA ILE A 123 -3.86 -0.68 4.43
C ILE A 123 -2.55 -1.41 4.10
N GLY A 124 -1.49 -1.15 4.85
CA GLY A 124 -0.22 -1.86 4.73
C GLY A 124 0.85 -1.11 3.93
N LYS A 125 1.75 -1.84 3.28
CA LYS A 125 2.87 -1.26 2.54
C LYS A 125 2.40 -0.37 1.39
N TRP A 126 2.86 0.89 1.40
CA TRP A 126 2.57 1.87 0.34
C TRP A 126 3.62 1.87 -0.76
N HIS A 127 4.82 2.28 -0.47
CA HIS A 127 6.00 2.33 -1.33
C HIS A 127 5.80 3.09 -2.67
N LEU A 128 5.02 4.15 -2.62
CA LEU A 128 4.77 5.07 -3.74
C LEU A 128 5.09 6.52 -3.40
N GLY A 129 5.93 6.72 -2.38
CA GLY A 129 6.29 8.05 -1.90
C GLY A 129 5.12 8.82 -1.30
N LEU A 130 5.42 9.91 -0.63
CA LEU A 130 4.48 10.82 0.02
C LEU A 130 5.00 12.25 -0.10
N GLY A 131 4.10 13.22 -0.03
CA GLY A 131 4.50 14.62 -0.04
C GLY A 131 4.79 15.19 -1.42
N GLY A 132 5.14 16.48 -1.44
CA GLY A 132 5.47 17.26 -2.63
C GLY A 132 6.84 16.93 -3.23
N PRO A 133 7.36 17.80 -4.13
CA PRO A 133 8.63 17.57 -4.80
C PRO A 133 9.83 17.41 -3.85
N ASP A 134 9.78 18.07 -2.71
CA ASP A 134 10.84 18.00 -1.69
C ASP A 134 10.75 16.76 -0.79
N GLY A 135 9.76 15.92 -1.03
CA GLY A 135 9.46 14.72 -0.24
C GLY A 135 8.49 14.98 0.92
N PRO A 136 8.33 14.00 1.82
CA PRO A 136 7.40 14.08 2.94
C PRO A 136 7.94 14.93 4.09
N ASP A 137 7.10 15.82 4.61
CA ASP A 137 7.28 16.40 5.94
C ASP A 137 6.71 15.44 6.99
N TRP A 138 7.59 14.66 7.62
CA TRP A 138 7.19 13.63 8.59
C TRP A 138 6.56 14.19 9.87
N ASN A 139 6.79 15.46 10.18
CA ASN A 139 6.22 16.13 11.36
C ASN A 139 4.94 16.91 11.02
N GLY A 140 4.64 17.07 9.75
CA GLY A 140 3.51 17.81 9.21
C GLY A 140 2.45 16.96 8.52
N GLU A 141 1.89 17.50 7.46
CA GLU A 141 0.92 16.81 6.61
C GLU A 141 1.61 16.15 5.42
N LEU A 142 1.43 14.86 5.29
CA LEU A 142 2.00 14.02 4.24
C LEU A 142 1.12 14.08 2.96
N LYS A 143 1.08 15.27 2.34
CA LYS A 143 0.33 15.55 1.12
C LYS A 143 1.24 15.93 -0.05
N PRO A 144 0.95 15.49 -1.28
CA PRO A 144 -0.05 14.49 -1.64
C PRO A 144 0.31 13.07 -1.18
N GLY A 145 -0.74 12.25 -1.06
CA GLY A 145 -0.63 10.86 -0.66
C GLY A 145 -1.83 10.04 -1.18
N PRO A 146 -2.18 8.93 -0.54
CA PRO A 146 -3.27 8.06 -0.98
C PRO A 146 -4.63 8.76 -1.10
N ARG A 147 -4.92 9.70 -0.22
CA ARG A 147 -6.22 10.38 -0.22
C ARG A 147 -6.40 11.28 -1.43
N GLU A 148 -5.35 11.94 -1.89
CA GLU A 148 -5.36 12.81 -3.06
C GLU A 148 -5.53 12.05 -4.37
N ILE A 149 -5.31 10.74 -4.35
CA ILE A 149 -5.53 9.88 -5.51
C ILE A 149 -6.81 9.04 -5.41
N GLY A 150 -7.67 9.31 -4.41
CA GLY A 150 -9.02 8.77 -4.36
C GLY A 150 -9.35 7.85 -3.19
N PHE A 151 -8.42 7.50 -2.31
CA PHE A 151 -8.76 6.76 -1.09
C PHE A 151 -9.44 7.65 -0.06
N ASP A 152 -10.49 7.15 0.60
CA ASP A 152 -11.16 7.83 1.71
C ASP A 152 -10.39 7.67 3.02
N TYR A 153 -9.66 6.56 3.16
CA TYR A 153 -8.88 6.22 4.35
C TYR A 153 -7.59 5.51 3.99
N ASN A 154 -6.56 5.75 4.77
CA ASN A 154 -5.35 4.95 4.71
C ASN A 154 -4.72 4.71 6.08
N TYR A 155 -4.14 3.52 6.23
CA TYR A 155 -3.25 3.15 7.33
C TYR A 155 -2.02 2.43 6.77
N LEU A 156 -0.90 3.12 6.71
CA LEU A 156 0.23 2.71 5.89
C LEU A 156 1.48 2.43 6.70
N LEU A 157 2.27 1.51 6.16
CA LEU A 157 3.71 1.52 6.27
C LEU A 157 4.26 2.23 5.03
N PRO A 158 4.96 3.37 5.13
CA PRO A 158 5.34 4.19 3.97
C PRO A 158 6.18 3.47 2.92
N THR A 159 7.11 2.63 3.35
CA THR A 159 7.98 1.83 2.47
C THR A 159 7.93 0.36 2.82
N THR A 160 8.97 -0.16 3.47
CA THR A 160 9.14 -1.55 3.89
C THR A 160 9.55 -1.59 5.35
N ASN A 161 9.41 -2.73 6.00
CA ASN A 161 9.78 -2.88 7.41
C ASN A 161 11.29 -2.73 7.68
N ASP A 162 12.11 -2.87 6.65
CA ASP A 162 13.57 -2.77 6.70
C ASP A 162 14.09 -1.39 6.30
N ARG A 163 13.19 -0.42 6.03
CA ARG A 163 13.56 0.93 5.60
C ARG A 163 12.89 1.99 6.48
N VAL A 164 13.63 3.04 6.76
CA VAL A 164 13.13 4.16 7.56
C VAL A 164 12.40 5.19 6.69
N PRO A 165 11.42 5.90 7.24
CA PRO A 165 10.93 5.76 8.61
C PRO A 165 10.03 4.54 8.78
N GLN A 166 10.24 3.80 9.86
CA GLN A 166 9.43 2.64 10.24
C GLN A 166 8.25 3.11 11.11
N VAL A 167 7.47 4.01 10.57
CA VAL A 167 6.31 4.59 11.25
C VAL A 167 5.02 4.18 10.57
N TYR A 168 3.93 4.19 11.28
CA TYR A 168 2.61 4.12 10.66
C TYR A 168 2.11 5.50 10.30
N VAL A 169 1.51 5.60 9.12
CA VAL A 169 0.84 6.81 8.66
C VAL A 169 -0.66 6.55 8.60
N GLU A 170 -1.41 7.31 9.36
CA GLU A 170 -2.87 7.30 9.30
C GLU A 170 -3.35 8.58 8.62
N ASN A 171 -4.04 8.40 7.51
CA ASN A 171 -4.45 9.51 6.64
C ASN A 171 -3.26 10.38 6.21
N HIS A 172 -3.15 11.59 6.73
CA HIS A 172 -2.10 12.51 6.34
C HIS A 172 -0.99 12.70 7.39
N ARG A 173 -0.98 11.91 8.46
CA ARG A 173 -0.04 12.14 9.57
C ARG A 173 0.59 10.86 10.06
N VAL A 174 1.79 11.00 10.57
CA VAL A 174 2.42 9.93 11.34
C VAL A 174 1.57 9.66 12.58
N LYS A 175 1.27 8.39 12.79
CA LYS A 175 0.47 7.93 13.94
C LYS A 175 1.22 8.17 15.23
N ASN A 176 0.52 8.72 16.23
CA ASN A 176 1.05 8.95 17.59
C ASN A 176 2.32 9.85 17.64
N LEU A 177 2.50 10.70 16.64
CA LEU A 177 3.60 11.66 16.67
C LEU A 177 3.45 12.61 17.87
N ASP A 178 4.50 12.70 18.68
CA ASP A 178 4.58 13.70 19.76
C ASP A 178 5.22 14.99 19.21
N PRO A 179 4.51 16.12 19.23
CA PRO A 179 5.06 17.39 18.78
C PRO A 179 6.28 17.87 19.62
N LYS A 180 6.43 17.36 20.84
CA LYS A 180 7.58 17.66 21.71
C LYS A 180 8.80 16.79 21.43
N ASP A 181 8.62 15.71 20.68
CA ASP A 181 9.66 14.78 20.26
C ASP A 181 9.53 14.54 18.74
N PRO A 182 9.89 15.54 17.92
CA PRO A 182 9.71 15.49 16.47
C PRO A 182 10.59 14.42 15.85
N LEU A 183 10.06 13.79 14.77
CA LEU A 183 10.82 12.86 13.96
C LEU A 183 11.96 13.56 13.26
N TRP A 184 13.15 12.99 13.37
CA TRP A 184 14.23 13.28 12.44
C TRP A 184 14.44 12.07 11.51
N VAL A 185 14.37 12.31 10.22
CA VAL A 185 14.57 11.27 9.19
C VAL A 185 15.64 11.74 8.24
N GLY A 186 16.79 11.08 8.25
CA GLY A 186 17.90 11.38 7.37
C GLY A 186 18.33 10.16 6.55
N ARG A 187 18.84 10.42 5.36
CA ARG A 187 19.45 9.40 4.53
C ARG A 187 20.97 9.54 4.59
N MET A 188 21.65 8.48 5.02
CA MET A 188 23.12 8.40 5.05
C MET A 188 23.83 9.45 5.93
N LYS A 189 23.08 10.20 6.72
CA LYS A 189 23.65 11.17 7.66
C LYS A 189 23.15 10.85 9.06
N PRO A 190 24.03 10.84 10.06
CA PRO A 190 23.62 10.73 11.45
C PRO A 190 22.84 11.99 11.86
N SER A 191 21.93 11.86 12.81
CA SER A 191 21.36 13.02 13.48
C SER A 191 22.47 13.74 14.23
N PRO A 192 22.54 15.09 14.18
CA PRO A 192 23.54 15.83 14.94
C PRO A 192 23.36 15.69 16.45
N ASP A 193 22.13 15.55 16.91
CA ASP A 193 21.77 15.70 18.32
C ASP A 193 21.34 14.39 19.02
N HIS A 194 21.33 13.26 18.29
CA HIS A 194 20.79 12.00 18.84
C HIS A 194 21.72 10.81 18.61
N PRO A 195 21.66 9.79 19.47
CA PRO A 195 22.37 8.54 19.27
C PRO A 195 22.00 7.90 17.93
N THR A 196 22.99 7.45 17.20
CA THR A 196 22.80 6.78 15.91
C THR A 196 23.22 5.32 16.00
N GLY A 197 22.76 4.48 15.08
CA GLY A 197 23.24 3.11 14.99
C GLY A 197 24.76 3.01 14.74
N ILE A 198 25.40 4.07 14.24
CA ILE A 198 26.87 4.13 14.10
C ILE A 198 27.52 4.37 15.46
N THR A 199 27.04 5.37 16.20
CA THR A 199 27.59 5.74 17.50
C THR A 199 27.21 4.77 18.62
N HIS A 200 26.10 4.02 18.45
CA HIS A 200 25.53 3.13 19.45
C HIS A 200 25.33 1.70 18.91
N ARG A 201 26.31 1.17 18.19
CA ARG A 201 26.27 -0.17 17.58
C ARG A 201 25.95 -1.31 18.55
N HIS A 202 26.25 -1.13 19.83
CA HIS A 202 26.02 -2.15 20.86
C HIS A 202 24.56 -2.21 21.33
N THR A 203 23.81 -1.12 21.14
CA THR A 203 22.42 -0.98 21.63
C THR A 203 21.41 -0.85 20.50
N LEU A 204 21.77 -0.22 19.37
CA LEU A 204 20.91 -0.06 18.21
C LEU A 204 21.31 -1.05 17.12
N LYS A 205 20.52 -2.09 16.94
CA LYS A 205 20.71 -3.09 15.89
C LYS A 205 20.20 -2.56 14.56
N MET A 206 21.04 -1.78 13.87
CA MET A 206 20.74 -1.32 12.51
C MET A 206 21.80 -1.87 11.56
N ASP A 207 21.35 -2.46 10.45
CA ASP A 207 22.25 -2.89 9.39
C ASP A 207 22.53 -1.71 8.44
N TRP A 208 23.75 -1.21 8.50
CA TRP A 208 24.23 -0.10 7.68
C TRP A 208 24.82 -0.54 6.34
N SER A 209 24.96 -1.84 6.13
CA SER A 209 25.76 -2.39 5.03
C SER A 209 25.05 -2.42 3.68
N HIS A 210 23.73 -2.30 3.63
CA HIS A 210 22.95 -2.61 2.43
C HIS A 210 22.14 -1.44 1.84
N GLY A 211 22.61 -0.21 1.95
CA GLY A 211 21.98 0.94 1.28
C GLY A 211 20.64 1.41 1.90
N HIS A 212 20.24 0.83 3.02
CA HIS A 212 19.05 1.20 3.80
C HIS A 212 19.39 2.29 4.84
N ASN A 213 20.18 3.26 4.42
CA ASN A 213 20.93 4.17 5.29
C ASN A 213 20.12 5.41 5.70
N SER A 214 18.84 5.27 5.87
CA SER A 214 18.05 6.34 6.47
C SER A 214 18.02 6.13 7.98
N THR A 215 18.17 7.19 8.72
CA THR A 215 18.10 7.18 10.20
C THR A 215 16.78 7.79 10.64
N ILE A 216 16.19 7.19 11.63
CA ILE A 216 15.05 7.75 12.33
C ILE A 216 15.45 7.98 13.79
N HIS A 217 15.12 9.12 14.30
CA HIS A 217 15.20 9.45 15.71
C HIS A 217 13.82 9.87 16.18
N ASN A 218 13.32 9.17 17.05
CA ASN A 218 12.20 9.30 17.93
C ASN A 218 11.94 7.92 18.53
N LEU A 219 12.54 7.66 19.67
CA LEU A 219 12.51 6.33 20.31
C LEU A 219 11.09 5.89 20.66
N SER A 220 10.17 6.82 20.89
CA SER A 220 8.77 6.50 21.18
C SER A 220 8.05 5.86 19.99
N LEU A 221 8.48 6.14 18.74
CA LEU A 221 7.88 5.60 17.53
C LEU A 221 8.59 4.34 17.00
N ILE A 222 9.87 4.16 17.31
CA ILE A 222 10.63 2.96 16.89
C ILE A 222 10.01 1.69 17.46
N HIS A 223 9.48 1.74 18.68
CA HIS A 223 8.86 0.59 19.33
C HIS A 223 7.48 0.22 18.77
N ILE A 224 6.84 1.10 18.00
CA ILE A 224 5.50 0.87 17.46
C ILE A 224 5.55 0.11 16.12
N SER A 225 6.65 0.21 15.39
CA SER A 225 6.76 -0.33 14.03
C SER A 225 7.77 -1.45 13.88
N GLU A 226 8.49 -1.84 14.92
CA GLU A 226 9.33 -3.04 14.82
C GLU A 226 8.45 -4.27 14.65
N PRO A 227 8.47 -4.92 13.49
CA PRO A 227 8.01 -6.29 13.44
C PRO A 227 8.92 -7.08 14.37
N THR A 228 8.35 -7.80 15.31
CA THR A 228 9.06 -8.82 16.06
C THR A 228 9.67 -9.79 15.03
N ARG A 229 10.89 -9.49 14.57
CA ARG A 229 11.68 -10.45 13.83
C ARG A 229 11.94 -11.59 14.81
N PRO A 230 11.52 -12.82 14.52
CA PRO A 230 12.02 -13.96 15.27
C PRO A 230 13.54 -13.90 15.18
N LEU A 231 14.20 -13.83 16.31
CA LEU A 231 15.65 -14.02 16.39
C LEU A 231 15.90 -15.48 15.98
N HIS A 232 16.38 -15.67 14.78
CA HIS A 232 17.00 -16.94 14.35
C HIS A 232 18.49 -16.88 14.60
#